data_6618e129b0b409c35056da3ce8f0f122
#
_entry.id   6618e129b0b409c35056da3ce8f0f122
#
_cell.length_a   1.000
_cell.length_b   1.000
_cell.length_c   1.000
_cell.angle_alpha   90.00
_cell.angle_beta   90.00
_cell.angle_gamma   90.00
#
_symmetry.space_group_name_H-M   'P 1'
#
loop_
_entity.id
_entity.type
_entity.pdbx_description
1 polymer ?
#
loop_
_entity_poly.entity_id
_entity_poly.type
_entity_poly.pdbx_seq_one_letter_code
_entity_poly.pdbx_strand_id
1 'polypeptide(L)'
;AYHTLPAPVLALFAGLLTKVGVYAVLKATTDMLPGAMTPWLSEALGWVAAATMLMGVLGAAYHWDMRRILAFHIVSQIGYILLAIALGGDAGQAATLFYTLHHIVVKANLFLVAALIWRATGSYDLRRIGGLYAAQPALALLFLVPALSLVGIPPLSGFWAKLLVLQEALAQGRVAWTVVALAVSVLTLYSMMKIWMQAFWKPHPDPQWRPDTSARVAPGWVACLVLAAITLAIGLNPQWLIDYSQAAALQLGRLP
;
A
#
# COMPACT_ATOMS: atom_id res chain seq x y z
N ALA A 1 2.21 4.68 -17.52
CA ALA A 1 2.82 3.36 -17.67
C ALA A 1 2.00 2.25 -16.97
N TYR A 2 1.57 2.42 -15.72
CA TYR A 2 0.90 1.37 -14.93
C TYR A 2 -0.45 0.88 -15.47
N HIS A 3 -1.14 1.61 -16.34
CA HIS A 3 -2.47 1.23 -16.82
C HIS A 3 -2.47 0.43 -18.13
N THR A 4 -1.32 0.14 -18.71
CA THR A 4 -1.19 -0.56 -19.99
C THR A 4 -0.59 -1.96 -19.88
N LEU A 5 0.01 -2.30 -18.75
CA LEU A 5 0.71 -3.57 -18.56
C LEU A 5 -0.27 -4.73 -18.26
N PRO A 6 0.06 -5.98 -18.66
CA PRO A 6 -0.64 -7.17 -18.22
C PRO A 6 -0.65 -7.27 -16.68
N ALA A 7 -1.75 -7.77 -16.11
CA ALA A 7 -1.97 -7.76 -14.67
C ALA A 7 -0.86 -8.42 -13.82
N PRO A 8 -0.28 -9.58 -14.17
CA PRO A 8 0.80 -10.18 -13.39
C PRO A 8 2.07 -9.32 -13.38
N VAL A 9 2.41 -8.74 -14.56
CA VAL A 9 3.56 -7.84 -14.68
C VAL A 9 3.32 -6.56 -13.88
N LEU A 10 2.10 -6.03 -13.96
CA LEU A 10 1.70 -4.84 -13.20
C LEU A 10 1.79 -5.07 -11.68
N ALA A 11 1.36 -6.23 -11.19
CA ALA A 11 1.45 -6.58 -9.77
C ALA A 11 2.92 -6.67 -9.31
N LEU A 12 3.80 -7.26 -10.12
CA LEU A 12 5.23 -7.33 -9.85
C LEU A 12 5.87 -5.93 -9.81
N PHE A 13 5.60 -5.10 -10.81
CA PHE A 13 6.13 -3.73 -10.88
C PHE A 13 5.62 -2.87 -9.73
N ALA A 14 4.34 -2.94 -9.42
CA ALA A 14 3.75 -2.21 -8.30
C ALA A 14 4.28 -2.67 -6.93
N GLY A 15 4.52 -3.98 -6.81
CA GLY A 15 5.08 -4.57 -5.60
C GLY A 15 6.56 -4.23 -5.38
N LEU A 16 7.41 -4.36 -6.40
CA LEU A 16 8.86 -4.37 -6.25
C LEU A 16 9.57 -3.16 -6.83
N LEU A 17 9.24 -2.73 -8.06
CA LEU A 17 10.05 -1.75 -8.79
C LEU A 17 10.25 -0.43 -8.02
N THR A 18 9.19 0.11 -7.45
CA THR A 18 9.26 1.37 -6.71
C THR A 18 10.07 1.26 -5.41
N LYS A 19 10.22 0.05 -4.86
CA LYS A 19 10.99 -0.21 -3.64
C LYS A 19 12.49 -0.23 -3.88
N VAL A 20 12.92 -0.47 -5.12
CA VAL A 20 14.33 -0.28 -5.50
C VAL A 20 14.77 1.17 -5.25
N GLY A 21 13.93 2.15 -5.63
CA GLY A 21 14.19 3.57 -5.34
C GLY A 21 14.20 3.87 -3.84
N VAL A 22 13.26 3.30 -3.08
CA VAL A 22 13.24 3.42 -1.60
C VAL A 22 14.52 2.85 -0.99
N TYR A 23 14.90 1.65 -1.43
CA TYR A 23 16.13 1.00 -0.95
C TYR A 23 17.37 1.84 -1.28
N ALA A 24 17.45 2.41 -2.48
CA ALA A 24 18.56 3.27 -2.88
C ALA A 24 18.65 4.53 -1.98
N VAL A 25 17.51 5.16 -1.67
CA VAL A 25 17.49 6.31 -0.74
C VAL A 25 17.92 5.89 0.67
N LEU A 26 17.39 4.76 1.18
CA LEU A 26 17.78 4.22 2.48
C LEU A 26 19.29 3.97 2.54
N LYS A 27 19.85 3.26 1.55
CA LYS A 27 21.29 2.98 1.46
C LYS A 27 22.14 4.26 1.33
N ALA A 28 21.70 5.22 0.54
CA ALA A 28 22.40 6.49 0.40
C ALA A 28 22.48 7.26 1.71
N THR A 29 21.43 7.22 2.52
CA THR A 29 21.34 7.97 3.79
C THR A 29 21.96 7.23 4.98
N THR A 30 22.16 5.90 4.90
CA THR A 30 22.72 5.10 5.99
C THR A 30 24.18 4.73 5.75
N ASP A 31 24.49 4.13 4.60
CA ASP A 31 25.79 3.47 4.37
C ASP A 31 26.71 4.28 3.44
N MET A 32 26.16 4.87 2.36
CA MET A 32 27.00 5.50 1.34
C MET A 32 27.48 6.90 1.72
N LEU A 33 26.70 7.62 2.52
CA LEU A 33 26.99 8.98 2.96
C LEU A 33 26.82 9.07 4.48
N PRO A 34 27.74 8.53 5.29
CA PRO A 34 27.67 8.61 6.74
C PRO A 34 27.58 10.07 7.18
N GLY A 35 26.57 10.40 7.99
CA GLY A 35 26.31 11.79 8.42
C GLY A 35 25.55 12.66 7.40
N ALA A 36 25.14 12.14 6.24
CA ALA A 36 24.35 12.88 5.26
C ALA A 36 22.96 13.30 5.81
N MET A 37 22.41 12.53 6.74
CA MET A 37 21.12 12.88 7.36
C MET A 37 21.29 14.01 8.37
N THR A 38 21.60 15.19 7.83
CA THR A 38 21.62 16.43 8.61
C THR A 38 20.20 16.81 9.04
N PRO A 39 20.04 17.62 10.13
CA PRO A 39 18.72 18.10 10.56
C PRO A 39 17.94 18.80 9.43
N TRP A 40 18.63 19.56 8.59
CA TRP A 40 18.01 20.21 7.42
C TRP A 40 17.51 19.21 6.40
N LEU A 41 18.30 18.18 6.07
CA LEU A 41 17.92 17.17 5.08
C LEU A 41 16.75 16.32 5.58
N SER A 42 16.76 15.93 6.86
CA SER A 42 15.64 15.25 7.52
C SER A 42 14.35 16.07 7.42
N GLU A 43 14.42 17.37 7.76
CA GLU A 43 13.27 18.28 7.67
C GLU A 43 12.75 18.41 6.23
N ALA A 44 13.64 18.64 5.26
CA ALA A 44 13.28 18.74 3.85
C ALA A 44 12.64 17.44 3.33
N LEU A 45 13.25 16.28 3.64
CA LEU A 45 12.74 14.98 3.23
C LEU A 45 11.38 14.67 3.89
N GLY A 46 11.18 15.04 5.15
CA GLY A 46 9.91 14.89 5.86
C GLY A 46 8.77 15.69 5.21
N TRP A 47 9.01 16.92 4.80
CA TRP A 47 8.02 17.73 4.08
C TRP A 47 7.76 17.23 2.65
N VAL A 48 8.79 16.76 1.94
CA VAL A 48 8.63 16.08 0.65
C VAL A 48 7.81 14.80 0.82
N ALA A 49 8.04 14.03 1.88
CA ALA A 49 7.24 12.85 2.21
C ALA A 49 5.77 13.20 2.47
N ALA A 50 5.51 14.24 3.26
CA ALA A 50 4.16 14.74 3.54
C ALA A 50 3.44 15.20 2.27
N ALA A 51 4.10 15.97 1.42
CA ALA A 51 3.56 16.39 0.11
C ALA A 51 3.27 15.18 -0.80
N THR A 52 4.18 14.21 -0.85
CA THR A 52 4.03 12.97 -1.62
C THR A 52 2.81 12.15 -1.15
N MET A 53 2.62 12.04 0.17
CA MET A 53 1.44 11.37 0.75
C MET A 53 0.15 12.04 0.30
N LEU A 54 0.06 13.37 0.44
CA LEU A 54 -1.13 14.16 0.11
C LEU A 54 -1.44 14.11 -1.39
N MET A 55 -0.46 14.44 -2.24
CA MET A 55 -0.66 14.45 -3.69
C MET A 55 -1.07 13.08 -4.22
N GLY A 56 -0.45 12.02 -3.69
CA GLY A 56 -0.80 10.65 -4.04
C GLY A 56 -2.24 10.29 -3.67
N VAL A 57 -2.68 10.57 -2.45
CA VAL A 57 -4.04 10.20 -2.03
C VAL A 57 -5.12 11.06 -2.69
N LEU A 58 -4.85 12.35 -2.93
CA LEU A 58 -5.78 13.22 -3.67
C LEU A 58 -5.95 12.77 -5.12
N GLY A 59 -4.85 12.38 -5.78
CA GLY A 59 -4.91 11.76 -7.10
C GLY A 59 -5.73 10.46 -7.11
N ALA A 60 -5.57 9.60 -6.09
CA ALA A 60 -6.38 8.39 -5.95
C ALA A 60 -7.87 8.72 -5.74
N ALA A 61 -8.17 9.72 -4.94
CA ALA A 61 -9.56 10.15 -4.68
C ALA A 61 -10.25 10.71 -5.95
N TYR A 62 -9.51 11.37 -6.82
CA TYR A 62 -10.04 11.98 -8.04
C TYR A 62 -10.40 10.96 -9.14
N HIS A 63 -9.56 9.93 -9.35
CA HIS A 63 -9.71 9.01 -10.47
C HIS A 63 -10.85 8.00 -10.30
N TRP A 64 -11.35 7.49 -11.45
CA TRP A 64 -12.38 6.46 -11.56
C TRP A 64 -11.88 5.14 -12.16
N ASP A 65 -10.72 5.12 -12.80
CA ASP A 65 -10.05 3.89 -13.23
C ASP A 65 -9.33 3.27 -12.04
N MET A 66 -9.67 2.02 -11.72
CA MET A 66 -9.15 1.30 -10.55
C MET A 66 -7.62 1.17 -10.57
N ARG A 67 -6.99 0.96 -11.73
CA ARG A 67 -5.53 0.87 -11.85
C ARG A 67 -4.88 2.21 -11.56
N ARG A 68 -5.48 3.33 -11.99
CA ARG A 68 -5.00 4.68 -11.68
C ARG A 68 -5.12 4.97 -10.19
N ILE A 69 -6.25 4.64 -9.58
CA ILE A 69 -6.44 4.77 -8.12
C ILE A 69 -5.32 4.03 -7.38
N LEU A 70 -5.09 2.76 -7.73
CA LEU A 70 -4.06 1.95 -7.10
C LEU A 70 -2.64 2.48 -7.37
N ALA A 71 -2.36 3.02 -8.56
CA ALA A 71 -1.08 3.63 -8.89
C ALA A 71 -0.81 4.90 -8.06
N PHE A 72 -1.81 5.78 -7.91
CA PHE A 72 -1.68 6.96 -7.04
C PHE A 72 -1.50 6.58 -5.58
N HIS A 73 -2.12 5.49 -5.13
CA HIS A 73 -1.83 4.95 -3.81
C HIS A 73 -0.42 4.38 -3.66
N ILE A 74 0.27 3.96 -4.74
CA ILE A 74 1.70 3.63 -4.62
C ILE A 74 2.48 4.88 -4.23
N VAL A 75 2.24 6.01 -4.92
CA VAL A 75 2.89 7.29 -4.64
C VAL A 75 2.64 7.72 -3.19
N SER A 76 1.36 7.71 -2.77
CA SER A 76 0.98 8.07 -1.40
C SER A 76 1.68 7.22 -0.33
N GLN A 77 1.76 5.90 -0.53
CA GLN A 77 2.38 5.00 0.44
C GLN A 77 3.91 5.08 0.44
N ILE A 78 4.54 5.44 -0.70
CA ILE A 78 5.97 5.77 -0.73
C ILE A 78 6.24 6.99 0.15
N GLY A 79 5.33 7.95 0.24
CA GLY A 79 5.44 9.07 1.16
C GLY A 79 5.59 8.64 2.63
N TYR A 80 4.82 7.62 3.08
CA TYR A 80 5.01 7.06 4.44
C TYR A 80 6.39 6.44 4.63
N ILE A 81 6.91 5.73 3.63
CA ILE A 81 8.22 5.11 3.71
C ILE A 81 9.31 6.19 3.73
N LEU A 82 9.19 7.22 2.89
CA LEU A 82 10.10 8.38 2.90
C LEU A 82 10.05 9.12 4.23
N LEU A 83 8.87 9.24 4.86
CA LEU A 83 8.75 9.82 6.18
C LEU A 83 9.52 9.00 7.23
N ALA A 84 9.42 7.68 7.19
CA ALA A 84 10.19 6.80 8.07
C ALA A 84 11.71 6.96 7.87
N ILE A 85 12.17 7.10 6.61
CA ILE A 85 13.57 7.41 6.31
C ILE A 85 13.97 8.78 6.86
N ALA A 86 13.12 9.80 6.70
CA ALA A 86 13.38 11.15 7.20
C ALA A 86 13.50 11.22 8.73
N LEU A 87 12.75 10.38 9.45
CA LEU A 87 12.87 10.25 10.90
C LEU A 87 14.23 9.68 11.32
N GLY A 88 14.83 8.81 10.50
CA GLY A 88 16.17 8.27 10.77
C GLY A 88 16.24 7.40 12.01
N GLY A 89 17.48 7.13 12.48
CA GLY A 89 17.74 6.27 13.63
C GLY A 89 17.28 4.83 13.43
N ASP A 90 17.54 3.95 14.39
CA ASP A 90 17.23 2.53 14.31
C ASP A 90 15.70 2.30 14.19
N ALA A 91 14.89 3.07 14.90
CA ALA A 91 13.44 2.96 14.88
C ALA A 91 12.84 3.40 13.52
N GLY A 92 13.31 4.50 12.95
CA GLY A 92 12.87 4.96 11.63
C GLY A 92 13.30 4.00 10.51
N GLN A 93 14.51 3.44 10.58
CA GLN A 93 14.99 2.44 9.65
C GLN A 93 14.19 1.14 9.75
N ALA A 94 13.90 0.65 10.97
CA ALA A 94 13.06 -0.52 11.20
C ALA A 94 11.63 -0.29 10.67
N ALA A 95 11.05 0.88 10.92
CA ALA A 95 9.75 1.25 10.36
C ALA A 95 9.76 1.28 8.82
N THR A 96 10.84 1.78 8.21
CA THR A 96 11.06 1.77 6.76
C THR A 96 11.04 0.37 6.19
N LEU A 97 11.78 -0.56 6.79
CA LEU A 97 11.88 -1.95 6.35
C LEU A 97 10.53 -2.68 6.51
N PHE A 98 9.92 -2.58 7.68
CA PHE A 98 8.59 -3.17 7.94
C PHE A 98 7.55 -2.67 6.94
N TYR A 99 7.46 -1.35 6.76
CA TYR A 99 6.50 -0.75 5.84
C TYR A 99 6.74 -1.18 4.39
N THR A 100 7.99 -1.26 3.98
CA THR A 100 8.37 -1.70 2.64
C THR A 100 7.91 -3.12 2.36
N LEU A 101 8.18 -4.07 3.26
CA LEU A 101 7.79 -5.47 3.13
C LEU A 101 6.27 -5.63 3.12
N HIS A 102 5.57 -5.00 4.09
CA HIS A 102 4.11 -4.94 4.09
C HIS A 102 3.55 -4.41 2.77
N HIS A 103 4.09 -3.29 2.28
CA HIS A 103 3.58 -2.62 1.09
C HIS A 103 3.78 -3.44 -0.20
N ILE A 104 4.88 -4.23 -0.31
CA ILE A 104 5.10 -5.16 -1.42
C ILE A 104 3.94 -6.15 -1.52
N VAL A 105 3.62 -6.82 -0.42
CA VAL A 105 2.57 -7.85 -0.37
C VAL A 105 1.20 -7.27 -0.69
N VAL A 106 0.83 -6.20 -0.02
CA VAL A 106 -0.50 -5.59 -0.14
C VAL A 106 -0.73 -5.00 -1.53
N LYS A 107 0.30 -4.37 -2.13
CA LYS A 107 0.16 -3.79 -3.47
C LYS A 107 0.08 -4.85 -4.55
N ALA A 108 0.92 -5.88 -4.49
CA ALA A 108 0.82 -7.00 -5.41
C ALA A 108 -0.59 -7.62 -5.36
N ASN A 109 -1.12 -7.84 -4.15
CA ASN A 109 -2.47 -8.38 -3.97
C ASN A 109 -3.55 -7.47 -4.56
N LEU A 110 -3.54 -6.16 -4.25
CA LEU A 110 -4.55 -5.22 -4.79
C LEU A 110 -4.59 -5.18 -6.31
N PHE A 111 -3.44 -5.21 -6.99
CA PHE A 111 -3.41 -5.22 -8.45
C PHE A 111 -3.89 -6.55 -9.04
N LEU A 112 -3.58 -7.68 -8.40
CA LEU A 112 -4.11 -8.98 -8.82
C LEU A 112 -5.62 -9.06 -8.60
N VAL A 113 -6.14 -8.60 -7.47
CA VAL A 113 -7.59 -8.53 -7.21
C VAL A 113 -8.27 -7.60 -8.21
N ALA A 114 -7.67 -6.45 -8.53
CA ALA A 114 -8.20 -5.56 -9.57
C ALA A 114 -8.29 -6.25 -10.94
N ALA A 115 -7.34 -7.13 -11.26
CA ALA A 115 -7.39 -7.95 -12.48
C ALA A 115 -8.50 -9.02 -12.43
N LEU A 116 -8.76 -9.61 -11.27
CA LEU A 116 -9.89 -10.54 -11.09
C LEU A 116 -11.23 -9.82 -11.25
N ILE A 117 -11.35 -8.58 -10.70
CA ILE A 117 -12.52 -7.74 -10.91
C ILE A 117 -12.71 -7.43 -12.40
N TRP A 118 -11.65 -7.07 -13.10
CA TRP A 118 -11.70 -6.81 -14.53
C TRP A 118 -12.13 -8.06 -15.33
N ARG A 119 -11.62 -9.25 -15.00
CA ARG A 119 -12.04 -10.49 -15.64
C ARG A 119 -13.52 -10.77 -15.44
N ALA A 120 -14.06 -10.46 -14.27
CA ALA A 120 -15.46 -10.67 -13.96
C ALA A 120 -16.40 -9.64 -14.62
N THR A 121 -15.92 -8.41 -14.88
CA THR A 121 -16.76 -7.27 -15.30
C THR A 121 -16.41 -6.71 -16.67
N GLY A 122 -15.24 -7.03 -17.21
CA GLY A 122 -14.73 -6.49 -18.49
C GLY A 122 -14.19 -5.06 -18.42
N SER A 123 -14.21 -4.38 -17.25
CA SER A 123 -13.79 -2.99 -17.13
C SER A 123 -13.03 -2.69 -15.83
N TYR A 124 -12.10 -1.72 -15.90
CA TYR A 124 -11.48 -1.09 -14.73
C TYR A 124 -12.15 0.22 -14.32
N ASP A 125 -13.05 0.77 -15.17
CA ASP A 125 -13.79 2.01 -14.86
C ASP A 125 -14.92 1.70 -13.87
N LEU A 126 -14.80 2.23 -12.65
CA LEU A 126 -15.75 2.05 -11.57
C LEU A 126 -17.18 2.51 -11.90
N ARG A 127 -17.33 3.41 -12.88
CA ARG A 127 -18.65 3.89 -13.34
C ARG A 127 -19.40 2.84 -14.16
N ARG A 128 -18.66 1.90 -14.78
CA ARG A 128 -19.18 0.88 -15.70
C ARG A 128 -19.37 -0.49 -15.08
N ILE A 129 -18.99 -0.67 -13.81
CA ILE A 129 -19.04 -1.95 -13.10
C ILE A 129 -19.95 -1.87 -11.89
N GLY A 130 -20.33 -3.00 -11.34
CA GLY A 130 -21.16 -3.11 -10.12
C GLY A 130 -21.63 -4.53 -9.88
N GLY A 131 -22.38 -4.75 -8.78
CA GLY A 131 -23.07 -6.00 -8.50
C GLY A 131 -22.19 -7.19 -8.07
N LEU A 132 -20.88 -6.99 -7.89
CA LEU A 132 -19.95 -8.09 -7.60
C LEU A 132 -20.16 -8.71 -6.22
N TYR A 133 -20.73 -7.98 -5.24
CA TYR A 133 -20.98 -8.55 -3.92
C TYR A 133 -21.98 -9.73 -3.99
N ALA A 134 -23.07 -9.56 -4.72
CA ALA A 134 -24.06 -10.61 -4.90
C ALA A 134 -23.56 -11.73 -5.83
N ALA A 135 -22.79 -11.37 -6.87
CA ALA A 135 -22.34 -12.30 -7.90
C ALA A 135 -21.13 -13.13 -7.46
N GLN A 136 -20.18 -12.55 -6.75
CA GLN A 136 -18.92 -13.17 -6.33
C GLN A 136 -18.49 -12.68 -4.92
N PRO A 137 -19.19 -13.10 -3.84
CA PRO A 137 -18.90 -12.64 -2.48
C PRO A 137 -17.48 -12.99 -2.01
N ALA A 138 -16.90 -14.09 -2.48
CA ALA A 138 -15.51 -14.45 -2.18
C ALA A 138 -14.50 -13.43 -2.75
N LEU A 139 -14.75 -12.85 -3.94
CA LEU A 139 -13.92 -11.79 -4.50
C LEU A 139 -14.04 -10.51 -3.69
N ALA A 140 -15.22 -10.24 -3.15
CA ALA A 140 -15.44 -9.10 -2.26
C ALA A 140 -14.61 -9.22 -0.98
N LEU A 141 -14.62 -10.36 -0.30
CA LEU A 141 -13.77 -10.61 0.86
C LEU A 141 -12.28 -10.54 0.52
N LEU A 142 -11.90 -11.11 -0.63
CA LEU A 142 -10.51 -11.08 -1.10
C LEU A 142 -10.01 -9.65 -1.37
N PHE A 143 -10.88 -8.75 -1.82
CA PHE A 143 -10.56 -7.33 -1.97
C PHE A 143 -10.42 -6.61 -0.62
N LEU A 144 -11.29 -6.92 0.36
CA LEU A 144 -11.30 -6.21 1.65
C LEU A 144 -9.98 -6.39 2.41
N VAL A 145 -9.38 -7.57 2.39
CA VAL A 145 -8.14 -7.82 3.15
C VAL A 145 -7.02 -6.85 2.77
N PRO A 146 -6.56 -6.77 1.52
CA PRO A 146 -5.50 -5.82 1.14
C PRO A 146 -5.98 -4.36 1.16
N ALA A 147 -7.26 -4.08 0.90
CA ALA A 147 -7.80 -2.72 0.93
C ALA A 147 -7.78 -2.13 2.34
N LEU A 148 -8.34 -2.85 3.33
CA LEU A 148 -8.34 -2.42 4.74
C LEU A 148 -6.92 -2.42 5.33
N SER A 149 -6.05 -3.34 4.88
CA SER A 149 -4.64 -3.32 5.23
C SER A 149 -3.94 -2.07 4.73
N LEU A 150 -4.19 -1.64 3.48
CA LEU A 150 -3.62 -0.40 2.95
C LEU A 150 -4.10 0.84 3.74
N VAL A 151 -5.34 0.84 4.19
CA VAL A 151 -5.90 1.89 5.06
C VAL A 151 -5.17 1.92 6.40
N GLY A 152 -4.81 0.77 6.95
CA GLY A 152 -4.20 0.63 8.27
C GLY A 152 -5.20 0.27 9.36
N ILE A 153 -6.17 -0.60 9.06
CA ILE A 153 -7.18 -1.06 10.02
C ILE A 153 -6.68 -2.32 10.74
N PRO A 154 -6.74 -2.36 12.10
CA PRO A 154 -6.45 -3.58 12.85
C PRO A 154 -7.43 -4.71 12.46
N PRO A 155 -7.02 -5.96 12.49
CA PRO A 155 -5.72 -6.53 12.88
C PRO A 155 -4.78 -6.76 11.69
N LEU A 156 -4.86 -5.95 10.64
CA LEU A 156 -4.10 -6.17 9.40
C LEU A 156 -2.70 -5.56 9.45
N SER A 157 -1.79 -6.05 8.61
CA SER A 157 -0.37 -5.67 8.61
C SER A 157 -0.11 -4.17 8.43
N GLY A 158 -0.98 -3.46 7.68
CA GLY A 158 -0.84 -2.02 7.46
C GLY A 158 -1.08 -1.15 8.70
N PHE A 159 -1.83 -1.65 9.67
CA PHE A 159 -1.95 -0.98 10.96
C PHE A 159 -0.59 -0.85 11.65
N TRP A 160 0.14 -1.96 11.75
CA TRP A 160 1.47 -1.97 12.37
C TRP A 160 2.48 -1.14 11.60
N ALA A 161 2.46 -1.24 10.26
CA ALA A 161 3.33 -0.44 9.42
C ALA A 161 3.17 1.07 9.67
N LYS A 162 1.92 1.55 9.73
CA LYS A 162 1.63 2.96 10.01
C LYS A 162 1.91 3.33 11.46
N LEU A 163 1.56 2.44 12.40
CA LEU A 163 1.77 2.67 13.81
C LEU A 163 3.24 2.92 14.14
N LEU A 164 4.16 2.10 13.59
CA LEU A 164 5.60 2.28 13.81
C LEU A 164 6.10 3.64 13.32
N VAL A 165 5.66 4.08 12.15
CA VAL A 165 6.03 5.39 11.60
C VAL A 165 5.46 6.53 12.45
N LEU A 166 4.18 6.43 12.85
CA LEU A 166 3.50 7.46 13.63
C LEU A 166 4.05 7.57 15.06
N GLN A 167 4.36 6.43 15.69
CA GLN A 167 4.98 6.41 17.01
C GLN A 167 6.33 7.12 17.00
N GLU A 168 7.17 6.82 16.02
CA GLU A 168 8.48 7.47 15.90
C GLU A 168 8.35 8.97 15.58
N ALA A 169 7.43 9.35 14.68
CA ALA A 169 7.17 10.75 14.38
C ALA A 169 6.71 11.55 15.62
N LEU A 170 5.85 10.95 16.45
CA LEU A 170 5.40 11.56 17.71
C LEU A 170 6.52 11.61 18.75
N ALA A 171 7.33 10.57 18.88
CA ALA A 171 8.46 10.53 19.80
C ALA A 171 9.48 11.64 19.50
N GLN A 172 9.67 11.98 18.22
CA GLN A 172 10.51 13.10 17.78
C GLN A 172 9.80 14.46 17.77
N GLY A 173 8.55 14.55 18.25
CA GLY A 173 7.78 15.80 18.27
C GLY A 173 7.32 16.30 16.90
N ARG A 174 7.32 15.43 15.86
CA ARG A 174 6.93 15.78 14.49
C ARG A 174 5.40 15.76 14.31
N VAL A 175 4.69 16.51 15.11
CA VAL A 175 3.21 16.51 15.16
C VAL A 175 2.59 16.85 13.80
N ALA A 176 3.14 17.83 13.07
CA ALA A 176 2.60 18.22 11.76
C ALA A 176 2.63 17.06 10.75
N TRP A 177 3.73 16.30 10.68
CA TRP A 177 3.84 15.14 9.81
C TRP A 177 2.88 14.02 10.22
N THR A 178 2.70 13.82 11.52
CA THR A 178 1.75 12.86 12.08
C THR A 178 0.32 13.21 11.68
N VAL A 179 -0.09 14.46 11.80
CA VAL A 179 -1.42 14.94 11.40
C VAL A 179 -1.66 14.71 9.90
N VAL A 180 -0.69 15.06 9.06
CA VAL A 180 -0.77 14.80 7.62
C VAL A 180 -0.93 13.31 7.34
N ALA A 181 -0.13 12.44 7.96
CA ALA A 181 -0.20 11.00 7.78
C ALA A 181 -1.56 10.42 8.20
N LEU A 182 -2.13 10.88 9.31
CA LEU A 182 -3.49 10.48 9.75
C LEU A 182 -4.57 10.95 8.76
N ALA A 183 -4.50 12.20 8.32
CA ALA A 183 -5.43 12.72 7.31
C ALA A 183 -5.37 11.92 5.99
N VAL A 184 -4.17 11.57 5.54
CA VAL A 184 -3.95 10.72 4.37
C VAL A 184 -4.51 9.31 4.59
N SER A 185 -4.46 8.76 5.80
CA SER A 185 -5.08 7.46 6.11
C SER A 185 -6.60 7.50 5.97
N VAL A 186 -7.24 8.58 6.42
CA VAL A 186 -8.70 8.79 6.24
C VAL A 186 -9.06 8.92 4.76
N LEU A 187 -8.29 9.68 3.98
CA LEU A 187 -8.50 9.79 2.53
C LEU A 187 -8.23 8.46 1.79
N THR A 188 -7.30 7.64 2.30
CA THR A 188 -7.08 6.28 1.79
C THR A 188 -8.30 5.41 2.03
N LEU A 189 -8.92 5.49 3.23
CA LEU A 189 -10.18 4.81 3.52
C LEU A 189 -11.28 5.25 2.54
N TYR A 190 -11.46 6.55 2.34
CA TYR A 190 -12.42 7.07 1.39
C TYR A 190 -12.25 6.47 -0.02
N SER A 191 -11.03 6.44 -0.55
CA SER A 191 -10.79 5.94 -1.91
C SER A 191 -10.92 4.42 -2.01
N MET A 192 -10.59 3.64 -0.97
CA MET A 192 -10.84 2.20 -0.94
C MET A 192 -12.33 1.90 -0.82
N MET A 193 -13.06 2.65 0.02
CA MET A 193 -14.52 2.54 0.11
C MET A 193 -15.22 2.95 -1.19
N LYS A 194 -14.69 3.93 -1.93
CA LYS A 194 -15.19 4.26 -3.26
C LYS A 194 -15.11 3.06 -4.21
N ILE A 195 -13.99 2.34 -4.24
CA ILE A 195 -13.86 1.11 -5.04
C ILE A 195 -14.88 0.08 -4.55
N TRP A 196 -14.99 -0.13 -3.24
CA TRP A 196 -15.94 -1.08 -2.67
C TRP A 196 -17.39 -0.77 -3.07
N MET A 197 -17.83 0.45 -2.85
CA MET A 197 -19.20 0.86 -3.15
C MET A 197 -19.54 0.74 -4.63
N GLN A 198 -18.62 1.12 -5.50
CA GLN A 198 -18.86 1.13 -6.94
C GLN A 198 -18.76 -0.25 -7.58
N ALA A 199 -17.80 -1.08 -7.19
CA ALA A 199 -17.60 -2.39 -7.81
C ALA A 199 -18.47 -3.48 -7.17
N PHE A 200 -18.71 -3.41 -5.86
CA PHE A 200 -19.34 -4.51 -5.13
C PHE A 200 -20.78 -4.22 -4.74
N TRP A 201 -21.10 -3.05 -4.19
CA TRP A 201 -22.45 -2.75 -3.68
C TRP A 201 -23.39 -2.18 -4.71
N LYS A 202 -22.96 -1.23 -5.51
CA LYS A 202 -23.78 -0.64 -6.55
C LYS A 202 -24.23 -1.71 -7.53
N PRO A 203 -25.53 -1.75 -7.94
CA PRO A 203 -25.99 -2.66 -9.00
C PRO A 203 -25.22 -2.38 -10.30
N HIS A 204 -25.04 -3.42 -11.12
CA HIS A 204 -24.39 -3.26 -12.42
C HIS A 204 -25.22 -2.33 -13.31
N PRO A 205 -24.60 -1.36 -14.05
CA PRO A 205 -25.33 -0.44 -14.92
C PRO A 205 -26.15 -1.12 -16.01
N ASP A 206 -25.66 -2.27 -16.50
CA ASP A 206 -26.39 -3.11 -17.45
C ASP A 206 -27.20 -4.16 -16.68
N PRO A 207 -28.56 -4.14 -16.74
CA PRO A 207 -29.41 -5.13 -16.07
C PRO A 207 -29.25 -6.55 -16.62
N GLN A 208 -28.75 -6.71 -17.85
CA GLN A 208 -28.55 -8.01 -18.49
C GLN A 208 -27.16 -8.59 -18.21
N TRP A 209 -26.29 -7.83 -17.56
CA TRP A 209 -24.96 -8.29 -17.23
C TRP A 209 -24.98 -9.58 -16.40
N ARG A 210 -24.13 -10.49 -16.75
CA ARG A 210 -23.86 -11.71 -15.97
C ARG A 210 -22.34 -11.79 -15.73
N PRO A 211 -21.92 -12.13 -14.51
CA PRO A 211 -20.50 -12.25 -14.20
C PRO A 211 -19.92 -13.47 -14.95
N ASP A 212 -18.71 -13.32 -15.46
CA ASP A 212 -17.95 -14.45 -15.95
C ASP A 212 -17.49 -15.31 -14.76
N THR A 213 -18.17 -16.45 -14.56
CA THR A 213 -17.86 -17.39 -13.48
C THR A 213 -16.69 -18.32 -13.80
N SER A 214 -16.25 -18.40 -15.06
CA SER A 214 -15.08 -19.21 -15.47
C SER A 214 -13.79 -18.67 -14.82
N ALA A 215 -13.78 -17.39 -14.40
CA ALA A 215 -12.67 -16.76 -13.70
C ALA A 215 -12.39 -17.35 -12.30
N ARG A 216 -13.28 -18.19 -11.73
CA ARG A 216 -13.14 -18.70 -10.35
C ARG A 216 -11.97 -19.66 -10.13
N VAL A 217 -11.42 -20.27 -11.19
CA VAL A 217 -10.34 -21.28 -11.11
C VAL A 217 -9.02 -20.77 -11.66
N ALA A 218 -8.87 -19.46 -11.85
CA ALA A 218 -7.66 -18.89 -12.41
C ALA A 218 -6.48 -18.91 -11.40
N PRO A 219 -5.24 -19.14 -11.85
CA PRO A 219 -4.03 -19.07 -10.98
C PRO A 219 -3.94 -17.79 -10.17
N GLY A 220 -4.53 -16.70 -10.67
CA GLY A 220 -4.63 -15.42 -9.95
C GLY A 220 -5.36 -15.48 -8.61
N TRP A 221 -6.35 -16.38 -8.45
CA TRP A 221 -7.05 -16.58 -7.18
C TRP A 221 -6.13 -17.15 -6.11
N VAL A 222 -5.33 -18.16 -6.47
CA VAL A 222 -4.37 -18.78 -5.54
C VAL A 222 -3.34 -17.73 -5.09
N ALA A 223 -2.80 -16.95 -6.04
CA ALA A 223 -1.85 -15.89 -5.71
C ALA A 223 -2.46 -14.83 -4.77
N CYS A 224 -3.70 -14.39 -5.04
CA CYS A 224 -4.39 -13.44 -4.16
C CYS A 224 -4.65 -14.01 -2.76
N LEU A 225 -5.06 -15.27 -2.66
CA LEU A 225 -5.29 -15.94 -1.38
C LEU A 225 -4.00 -16.08 -0.57
N VAL A 226 -2.89 -16.47 -1.20
CA VAL A 226 -1.57 -16.54 -0.55
C VAL A 226 -1.14 -15.18 -0.03
N LEU A 227 -1.23 -14.13 -0.84
CA LEU A 227 -0.86 -12.77 -0.43
C LEU A 227 -1.80 -12.21 0.66
N ALA A 228 -3.10 -12.55 0.62
CA ALA A 228 -4.03 -12.21 1.69
C ALA A 228 -3.70 -12.94 2.99
N ALA A 229 -3.36 -14.22 2.92
CA ALA A 229 -2.93 -15.02 4.07
C ALA A 229 -1.63 -14.46 4.70
N ILE A 230 -0.65 -14.06 3.88
CA ILE A 230 0.57 -13.39 4.35
C ILE A 230 0.23 -12.06 5.05
N THR A 231 -0.68 -11.26 4.45
CA THR A 231 -1.14 -10.00 5.04
C THR A 231 -1.77 -10.20 6.41
N LEU A 232 -2.61 -11.24 6.56
CA LEU A 232 -3.24 -11.60 7.82
C LEU A 232 -2.22 -12.16 8.83
N ALA A 233 -1.30 -13.00 8.39
CA ALA A 233 -0.26 -13.58 9.26
C ALA A 233 0.63 -12.48 9.86
N ILE A 234 1.09 -11.52 9.04
CA ILE A 234 1.86 -10.36 9.53
C ILE A 234 1.00 -9.51 10.47
N GLY A 235 -0.29 -9.33 10.17
CA GLY A 235 -1.18 -8.51 10.98
C GLY A 235 -1.50 -9.10 12.34
N LEU A 236 -1.78 -10.40 12.40
CA LEU A 236 -2.13 -11.12 13.64
C LEU A 236 -0.92 -11.41 14.53
N ASN A 237 0.24 -11.60 13.93
CA ASN A 237 1.50 -11.80 14.65
C ASN A 237 2.61 -10.94 14.04
N PRO A 238 2.63 -9.62 14.32
CA PRO A 238 3.61 -8.71 13.72
C PRO A 238 5.01 -8.84 14.30
N GLN A 239 5.15 -9.43 15.50
CA GLN A 239 6.36 -9.37 16.29
C GLN A 239 7.58 -9.94 15.54
N TRP A 240 7.43 -11.07 14.87
CA TRP A 240 8.52 -11.67 14.09
C TRP A 240 9.07 -10.74 12.99
N LEU A 241 8.19 -9.96 12.33
CA LEU A 241 8.61 -9.03 11.28
C LEU A 241 9.15 -7.72 11.90
N ILE A 242 8.64 -7.30 13.06
CA ILE A 242 9.20 -6.17 13.82
C ILE A 242 10.62 -6.51 14.26
N ASP A 243 10.82 -7.66 14.89
CA ASP A 243 12.15 -8.11 15.36
C ASP A 243 13.14 -8.24 14.19
N TYR A 244 12.69 -8.82 13.07
CA TYR A 244 13.50 -8.90 11.85
C TYR A 244 13.88 -7.52 11.32
N SER A 245 12.93 -6.58 11.27
CA SER A 245 13.17 -5.22 10.79
C SER A 245 14.11 -4.44 11.70
N GLN A 246 14.00 -4.63 13.01
CA GLN A 246 14.90 -4.03 14.00
C GLN A 246 16.33 -4.61 13.90
N ALA A 247 16.45 -5.92 13.81
CA ALA A 247 17.75 -6.57 13.62
C ALA A 247 18.45 -6.12 12.32
N ALA A 248 17.69 -6.00 11.23
CA ALA A 248 18.21 -5.52 9.96
C ALA A 248 18.59 -4.02 10.01
N ALA A 249 17.82 -3.18 10.71
CA ALA A 249 18.14 -1.77 10.90
C ALA A 249 19.49 -1.59 11.64
N LEU A 250 19.72 -2.38 12.70
CA LEU A 250 20.97 -2.36 13.45
C LEU A 250 22.20 -2.75 12.60
N GLN A 251 22.01 -3.50 11.52
CA GLN A 251 23.08 -3.88 10.60
C GLN A 251 23.37 -2.78 9.56
N LEU A 252 22.36 -2.02 9.15
CA LEU A 252 22.51 -0.97 8.14
C LEU A 252 23.51 0.13 8.56
N GLY A 253 23.59 0.45 9.84
CA GLY A 253 24.50 1.48 10.37
C GLY A 253 25.91 0.95 10.73
N ARG A 254 26.17 -0.35 10.53
CA ARG A 254 27.43 -1.00 10.94
C ARG A 254 28.29 -1.49 9.78
N LEU A 255 27.83 -1.34 8.54
CA LEU A 255 28.65 -1.69 7.39
C LEU A 255 29.73 -0.63 7.17
N PRO A 256 31.01 -1.02 7.03
CA PRO A 256 32.14 -0.10 6.89
C PRO A 256 32.09 0.70 5.60
#